data_e15f20fa68116aafcc36124117363fd1
#
_entry.id   e15f20fa68116aafcc36124117363fd1
#
_cell.length_a   1.000
_cell.length_b   1.000
_cell.length_c   1.000
_cell.angle_alpha   90.00
_cell.angle_beta   90.00
_cell.angle_gamma   90.00
#
_symmetry.space_group_name_H-M   'P 1'
#
loop_
_entity.id
_entity.type
_entity.pdbx_description
1 polymer ?
#
loop_
_entity_poly.entity_id
_entity_poly.type
_entity_poly.pdbx_seq_one_letter_code
_entity_poly.pdbx_strand_id
1 'polypeptide(L)'
;LYPTVPNKWETLEEVDIPDDFMRRARMPIVDEALRILVDDGRFGVGAWQLGPFTLAGQIIELGLLLKGAKKNKEAVEAFLTKMTDVVIESIKHYESLGVDYLNIREMGSGTDLLSPRMWKQLIQPHIVRIFKALKAPAVLHICGGTDMIVPLMNECGADALSFDQKNTLTKTREVV
;
A
#
# COMPACT_ATOMS: atom_id res chain seq x y z
N LEU A 1 10.78 14.11 -13.60
CA LEU A 1 11.38 12.77 -13.51
C LEU A 1 10.99 12.15 -12.19
N TYR A 2 10.26 11.07 -12.24
CA TYR A 2 9.93 10.29 -11.05
C TYR A 2 11.21 9.58 -10.58
N PRO A 3 11.51 9.59 -9.27
CA PRO A 3 12.60 8.80 -8.75
C PRO A 3 12.30 7.32 -8.97
N THR A 4 13.20 6.64 -9.64
CA THR A 4 13.15 5.19 -9.80
C THR A 4 14.25 4.58 -8.95
N VAL A 5 14.03 3.38 -8.44
CA VAL A 5 15.07 2.60 -7.80
C VAL A 5 15.98 2.03 -8.90
N PRO A 6 17.21 2.54 -9.07
CA PRO A 6 18.06 2.15 -10.18
C PRO A 6 18.54 0.68 -10.08
N ASN A 7 18.71 0.21 -8.86
CA ASN A 7 19.17 -1.14 -8.56
C ASN A 7 18.16 -1.79 -7.62
N LYS A 8 17.57 -2.90 -8.05
CA LYS A 8 16.74 -3.75 -7.21
C LYS A 8 17.61 -4.82 -6.56
N TRP A 9 17.24 -5.24 -5.36
CA TRP A 9 17.85 -6.39 -4.73
C TRP A 9 17.50 -7.67 -5.50
N GLU A 10 18.42 -8.63 -5.50
CA GLU A 10 18.26 -9.90 -6.21
C GLU A 10 17.50 -10.93 -5.38
N THR A 11 17.57 -10.82 -4.05
CA THR A 11 16.89 -11.73 -3.12
C THR A 11 16.08 -10.97 -2.07
N LEU A 12 15.12 -11.66 -1.42
CA LEU A 12 14.30 -11.08 -0.35
C LEU A 12 15.12 -10.79 0.90
N GLU A 13 16.13 -11.61 1.15
CA GLU A 13 16.99 -11.58 2.32
C GLU A 13 17.96 -10.40 2.32
N GLU A 14 18.37 -9.95 1.14
CA GLU A 14 19.28 -8.80 0.97
C GLU A 14 18.63 -7.45 1.29
N VAL A 15 17.28 -7.40 1.32
CA VAL A 15 16.60 -6.14 1.57
C VAL A 15 16.79 -5.71 3.01
N ASP A 16 17.62 -4.70 3.19
CA ASP A 16 17.82 -4.02 4.46
C ASP A 16 17.03 -2.71 4.49
N ILE A 17 16.29 -2.50 5.59
CA ILE A 17 15.50 -1.29 5.80
C ILE A 17 16.12 -0.57 6.99
N PRO A 18 16.70 0.61 6.76
CA PRO A 18 17.30 1.39 7.84
C PRO A 18 16.26 1.78 8.89
N ASP A 19 16.58 1.67 10.17
CA ASP A 19 15.68 2.05 11.28
C ASP A 19 15.24 3.52 11.21
N ASP A 20 16.06 4.36 10.59
CA ASP A 20 15.80 5.79 10.43
C ASP A 20 15.25 6.17 9.04
N PHE A 21 14.65 5.22 8.29
CA PHE A 21 14.18 5.44 6.91
C PHE A 21 13.23 6.65 6.79
N MET A 22 12.43 6.93 7.82
CA MET A 22 11.55 8.10 7.86
C MET A 22 12.28 9.45 7.99
N ARG A 23 13.59 9.43 8.22
CA ARG A 23 14.43 10.64 8.31
C ARG A 23 15.37 10.80 7.12
N ARG A 24 15.30 9.86 6.15
CA ARG A 24 16.21 9.81 4.99
C ARG A 24 15.58 10.36 3.73
N ALA A 25 16.45 10.64 2.76
CA ALA A 25 16.10 11.06 1.41
C ALA A 25 15.15 12.27 1.40
N ARG A 26 13.94 12.09 0.88
CA ARG A 26 12.94 13.17 0.75
C ARG A 26 11.93 13.22 1.89
N MET A 27 11.98 12.30 2.83
CA MET A 27 11.01 12.27 3.93
C MET A 27 10.94 13.58 4.72
N PRO A 28 12.06 14.23 5.09
CA PRO A 28 11.99 15.52 5.79
C PRO A 28 11.31 16.63 4.97
N ILE A 29 11.45 16.59 3.63
CA ILE A 29 10.78 17.55 2.73
C ILE A 29 9.28 17.28 2.69
N VAL A 30 8.87 16.01 2.66
CA VAL A 30 7.45 15.61 2.70
C VAL A 30 6.83 16.03 4.03
N ASP A 31 7.52 15.81 5.13
CA ASP A 31 7.07 16.20 6.46
C ASP A 31 6.83 17.71 6.57
N GLU A 32 7.77 18.50 6.08
CA GLU A 32 7.65 19.96 6.09
C GLU A 32 6.48 20.42 5.21
N ALA A 33 6.33 19.84 4.03
CA ALA A 33 5.21 20.15 3.14
C ALA A 33 3.85 19.80 3.77
N LEU A 34 3.75 18.66 4.44
CA LEU A 34 2.52 18.26 5.13
C LEU A 34 2.21 19.20 6.30
N ARG A 35 3.21 19.59 7.12
CA ARG A 35 2.99 20.57 8.20
C ARG A 35 2.48 21.91 7.68
N ILE A 36 3.09 22.44 6.62
CA ILE A 36 2.65 23.70 6.00
C ILE A 36 1.20 23.60 5.53
N LEU A 37 0.81 22.48 4.90
CA LEU A 37 -0.56 22.29 4.41
C LEU A 37 -1.56 22.11 5.53
N VAL A 38 -1.22 21.35 6.57
CA VAL A 38 -2.07 21.15 7.75
C VAL A 38 -2.26 22.46 8.51
N ASP A 39 -1.18 23.22 8.73
CA ASP A 39 -1.22 24.52 9.45
C ASP A 39 -2.01 25.57 8.67
N ASP A 40 -2.04 25.51 7.33
CA ASP A 40 -2.84 26.41 6.50
C ASP A 40 -4.35 26.26 6.74
N GLY A 41 -4.83 25.05 7.06
CA GLY A 41 -6.20 24.76 7.52
C GLY A 41 -7.33 25.07 6.53
N ARG A 42 -7.05 25.44 5.28
CA ARG A 42 -8.07 25.81 4.28
C ARG A 42 -8.72 24.59 3.60
N PHE A 43 -8.02 23.45 3.60
CA PHE A 43 -8.45 22.25 2.90
C PHE A 43 -8.14 21.01 3.73
N GLY A 44 -8.90 19.93 3.52
CA GLY A 44 -8.52 18.64 4.04
C GLY A 44 -7.21 18.14 3.41
N VAL A 45 -6.27 17.75 4.24
CA VAL A 45 -4.93 17.29 3.82
C VAL A 45 -4.85 15.78 3.89
N GLY A 46 -4.56 15.14 2.76
CA GLY A 46 -4.35 13.69 2.71
C GLY A 46 -2.90 13.33 2.40
N ALA A 47 -2.41 12.28 3.04
CA ALA A 47 -1.17 11.64 2.65
C ALA A 47 -1.45 10.28 1.99
N TRP A 48 -0.53 9.83 1.14
CA TRP A 48 -0.64 8.52 0.52
C TRP A 48 0.62 7.68 0.72
N GLN A 49 0.43 6.37 0.76
CA GLN A 49 1.49 5.40 0.90
C GLN A 49 1.26 4.21 -0.03
N LEU A 50 2.32 3.66 -0.60
CA LEU A 50 2.23 2.39 -1.32
C LEU A 50 1.85 1.28 -0.35
N GLY A 51 0.95 0.39 -0.80
CA GLY A 51 0.67 -0.84 -0.08
C GLY A 51 1.87 -1.81 -0.13
N PRO A 52 1.89 -2.82 0.75
CA PRO A 52 3.08 -3.65 0.97
C PRO A 52 3.52 -4.46 -0.24
N PHE A 53 2.60 -5.00 -1.03
CA PHE A 53 2.94 -5.76 -2.23
C PHE A 53 3.45 -4.85 -3.34
N THR A 54 2.84 -3.68 -3.52
CA THR A 54 3.31 -2.67 -4.46
C THR A 54 4.69 -2.16 -4.07
N LEU A 55 4.92 -1.87 -2.78
CA LEU A 55 6.22 -1.46 -2.26
C LEU A 55 7.27 -2.55 -2.47
N ALA A 56 6.94 -3.81 -2.15
CA ALA A 56 7.81 -4.96 -2.42
C ALA A 56 8.22 -5.03 -3.89
N GLY A 57 7.28 -4.88 -4.82
CA GLY A 57 7.52 -4.89 -6.26
C GLY A 57 8.33 -3.69 -6.79
N GLN A 58 8.44 -2.59 -6.02
CA GLN A 58 9.37 -1.49 -6.33
C GLN A 58 10.81 -1.80 -5.87
N ILE A 59 10.96 -2.57 -4.82
CA ILE A 59 12.25 -2.87 -4.18
C ILE A 59 12.92 -4.07 -4.85
N ILE A 60 12.16 -5.12 -5.12
CA ILE A 60 12.65 -6.34 -5.80
C ILE A 60 11.96 -6.54 -7.14
N GLU A 61 12.51 -7.43 -7.96
CA GLU A 61 11.89 -7.82 -9.23
C GLU A 61 10.56 -8.54 -8.97
N LEU A 62 9.46 -8.00 -9.54
CA LEU A 62 8.11 -8.53 -9.33
C LEU A 62 7.98 -10.02 -9.70
N GLY A 63 8.70 -10.43 -10.75
CA GLY A 63 8.75 -11.84 -11.16
C GLY A 63 9.34 -12.76 -10.10
N LEU A 64 10.31 -12.28 -9.30
CA LEU A 64 10.84 -13.03 -8.16
C LEU A 64 9.80 -13.17 -7.04
N LEU A 65 9.08 -12.09 -6.75
CA LEU A 65 8.00 -12.11 -5.75
C LEU A 65 6.89 -13.11 -6.13
N LEU A 66 6.45 -13.08 -7.38
CA LEU A 66 5.41 -13.99 -7.88
C LEU A 66 5.85 -15.45 -7.97
N LYS A 67 7.11 -15.71 -8.37
CA LYS A 67 7.69 -17.05 -8.35
C LYS A 67 7.86 -17.55 -6.93
N GLY A 68 8.34 -16.70 -6.03
CA GLY A 68 8.49 -16.98 -4.61
C GLY A 68 7.16 -17.35 -3.95
N ALA A 69 6.07 -16.65 -4.27
CA ALA A 69 4.74 -16.95 -3.75
C ALA A 69 4.25 -18.39 -4.07
N LYS A 70 4.80 -19.02 -5.11
CA LYS A 70 4.53 -20.42 -5.47
C LYS A 70 5.55 -21.41 -4.89
N LYS A 71 6.84 -21.03 -4.82
CA LYS A 71 7.95 -21.94 -4.50
C LYS A 71 8.41 -21.85 -3.05
N ASN A 72 8.33 -20.67 -2.46
CA ASN A 72 8.77 -20.39 -1.09
C ASN A 72 7.80 -19.36 -0.47
N LYS A 73 6.58 -19.82 -0.21
CA LYS A 73 5.50 -18.98 0.31
C LYS A 73 5.87 -18.32 1.65
N GLU A 74 6.59 -19.03 2.50
CA GLU A 74 6.98 -18.54 3.83
C GLU A 74 7.93 -17.34 3.74
N ALA A 75 8.93 -17.39 2.86
CA ALA A 75 9.84 -16.27 2.66
C ALA A 75 9.13 -15.04 2.10
N VAL A 76 8.19 -15.22 1.15
CA VAL A 76 7.39 -14.11 0.62
C VAL A 76 6.47 -13.52 1.68
N GLU A 77 5.82 -14.34 2.49
CA GLU A 77 4.97 -13.90 3.60
C GLU A 77 5.76 -13.10 4.65
N ALA A 78 6.94 -13.59 5.02
CA ALA A 78 7.84 -12.88 5.93
C ALA A 78 8.27 -11.53 5.35
N PHE A 79 8.60 -11.49 4.06
CA PHE A 79 8.98 -10.26 3.39
C PHE A 79 7.81 -9.26 3.28
N LEU A 80 6.62 -9.71 2.91
CA LEU A 80 5.42 -8.86 2.87
C LEU A 80 5.05 -8.36 4.28
N THR A 81 5.26 -9.18 5.32
CA THR A 81 5.10 -8.75 6.71
C THR A 81 6.06 -7.60 7.04
N LYS A 82 7.33 -7.72 6.68
CA LYS A 82 8.32 -6.65 6.85
C LYS A 82 7.91 -5.37 6.10
N MET A 83 7.44 -5.48 4.86
CA MET A 83 6.93 -4.33 4.10
C MET A 83 5.68 -3.72 4.74
N THR A 84 4.82 -4.56 5.32
CA THR A 84 3.63 -4.09 6.05
C THR A 84 4.01 -3.27 7.28
N ASP A 85 5.06 -3.69 8.02
CA ASP A 85 5.57 -2.93 9.17
C ASP A 85 6.09 -1.55 8.74
N VAL A 86 6.84 -1.48 7.63
CA VAL A 86 7.30 -0.20 7.04
C VAL A 86 6.13 0.70 6.66
N VAL A 87 5.10 0.14 6.03
CA VAL A 87 3.89 0.90 5.66
C VAL A 87 3.19 1.42 6.91
N ILE A 88 3.00 0.57 7.94
CA ILE A 88 2.35 0.97 9.19
C ILE A 88 3.14 2.08 9.91
N GLU A 89 4.46 1.99 9.95
CA GLU A 89 5.29 3.04 10.53
C GLU A 89 5.13 4.37 9.77
N SER A 90 5.18 4.32 8.43
CA SER A 90 5.02 5.50 7.59
C SER A 90 3.66 6.17 7.80
N ILE A 91 2.57 5.41 7.80
CA ILE A 91 1.22 5.98 7.94
C ILE A 91 0.99 6.56 9.34
N LYS A 92 1.49 5.92 10.40
CA LYS A 92 1.45 6.47 11.76
C LYS A 92 2.24 7.76 11.89
N HIS A 93 3.37 7.84 11.18
CA HIS A 93 4.13 9.08 11.11
C HIS A 93 3.30 10.19 10.45
N TYR A 94 2.64 9.94 9.31
CA TYR A 94 1.77 10.92 8.68
C TYR A 94 0.58 11.32 9.55
N GLU A 95 -0.06 10.36 10.26
CA GLU A 95 -1.09 10.67 11.26
C GLU A 95 -0.56 11.64 12.33
N SER A 96 0.68 11.46 12.79
CA SER A 96 1.30 12.33 13.79
C SER A 96 1.55 13.76 13.31
N LEU A 97 1.57 13.98 11.99
CA LEU A 97 1.67 15.30 11.37
C LEU A 97 0.31 16.01 11.23
N GLY A 98 -0.80 15.32 11.59
CA GLY A 98 -2.14 15.91 11.60
C GLY A 98 -2.87 15.85 10.25
N VAL A 99 -2.53 14.90 9.37
CA VAL A 99 -3.28 14.71 8.12
C VAL A 99 -4.73 14.26 8.41
N ASP A 100 -5.68 14.72 7.60
CA ASP A 100 -7.10 14.43 7.77
C ASP A 100 -7.50 13.03 7.29
N TYR A 101 -6.77 12.48 6.30
CA TYR A 101 -7.03 11.14 5.78
C TYR A 101 -5.78 10.52 5.14
N LEU A 102 -5.82 9.21 4.97
CA LEU A 102 -4.75 8.43 4.34
C LEU A 102 -5.26 7.67 3.12
N ASN A 103 -4.41 7.52 2.12
CA ASN A 103 -4.72 6.73 0.93
C ASN A 103 -3.66 5.63 0.76
N ILE A 104 -4.06 4.39 0.97
CA ILE A 104 -3.19 3.21 0.77
C ILE A 104 -3.35 2.75 -0.67
N ARG A 105 -2.26 2.82 -1.43
CA ARG A 105 -2.23 2.51 -2.86
C ARG A 105 -1.58 1.16 -3.13
N GLU A 106 -2.42 0.14 -3.29
CA GLU A 106 -1.96 -1.23 -3.61
C GLU A 106 -2.08 -1.49 -5.13
N MET A 107 -1.45 -0.62 -5.91
CA MET A 107 -1.60 -0.54 -7.37
C MET A 107 -1.14 -1.79 -8.13
N GLY A 108 -0.18 -2.55 -7.58
CA GLY A 108 0.36 -3.76 -8.20
C GLY A 108 -0.48 -5.01 -7.97
N SER A 109 -1.66 -4.92 -7.36
CA SER A 109 -2.44 -6.09 -6.94
C SER A 109 -3.78 -6.28 -7.67
N GLY A 110 -3.99 -5.58 -8.78
CA GLY A 110 -5.19 -5.76 -9.60
C GLY A 110 -5.34 -7.17 -10.18
N THR A 111 -6.54 -7.51 -10.64
CA THR A 111 -6.86 -8.85 -11.20
C THR A 111 -6.19 -9.12 -12.56
N ASP A 112 -5.60 -8.11 -13.17
CA ASP A 112 -4.72 -8.25 -14.34
C ASP A 112 -3.44 -9.04 -13.98
N LEU A 113 -3.04 -9.05 -12.70
CA LEU A 113 -1.82 -9.70 -12.22
C LEU A 113 -2.10 -10.86 -11.26
N LEU A 114 -3.05 -10.70 -10.33
CA LEU A 114 -3.34 -11.66 -9.28
C LEU A 114 -4.77 -12.21 -9.42
N SER A 115 -4.92 -13.53 -9.33
CA SER A 115 -6.26 -14.10 -9.19
C SER A 115 -6.90 -13.70 -7.85
N PRO A 116 -8.24 -13.68 -7.71
CA PRO A 116 -8.91 -13.39 -6.43
C PRO A 116 -8.42 -14.28 -5.28
N ARG A 117 -8.12 -15.55 -5.58
CA ARG A 117 -7.56 -16.47 -4.58
C ARG A 117 -6.18 -16.05 -4.10
N MET A 118 -5.30 -15.63 -5.03
CA MET A 118 -3.96 -15.14 -4.67
C MET A 118 -4.08 -13.83 -3.91
N TRP A 119 -4.96 -12.94 -4.32
CA TRP A 119 -5.22 -11.67 -3.64
C TRP A 119 -5.65 -11.92 -2.18
N LYS A 120 -6.61 -12.81 -1.96
CA LYS A 120 -7.08 -13.19 -0.62
C LYS A 120 -5.96 -13.75 0.26
N GLN A 121 -5.01 -14.48 -0.32
CA GLN A 121 -3.93 -15.12 0.43
C GLN A 121 -2.72 -14.23 0.67
N LEU A 122 -2.35 -13.40 -0.31
CA LEU A 122 -1.10 -12.63 -0.28
C LEU A 122 -1.29 -11.15 0.04
N ILE A 123 -2.49 -10.59 -0.22
CA ILE A 123 -2.71 -9.15 -0.10
C ILE A 123 -3.63 -8.81 1.06
N GLN A 124 -4.80 -9.44 1.11
CA GLN A 124 -5.85 -9.11 2.09
C GLN A 124 -5.35 -9.11 3.54
N PRO A 125 -4.57 -10.10 4.04
CA PRO A 125 -4.14 -10.08 5.44
C PRO A 125 -3.29 -8.86 5.81
N HIS A 126 -2.44 -8.42 4.89
CA HIS A 126 -1.58 -7.25 5.08
C HIS A 126 -2.37 -5.95 5.05
N ILE A 127 -3.30 -5.81 4.11
CA ILE A 127 -4.17 -4.64 4.01
C ILE A 127 -5.09 -4.51 5.24
N VAL A 128 -5.70 -5.63 5.68
CA VAL A 128 -6.47 -5.67 6.94
C VAL A 128 -5.62 -5.22 8.14
N ARG A 129 -4.37 -5.67 8.21
CA ARG A 129 -3.45 -5.28 9.29
C ARG A 129 -3.14 -3.80 9.28
N ILE A 130 -2.97 -3.20 8.09
CA ILE A 130 -2.74 -1.77 7.91
C ILE A 130 -3.95 -0.98 8.42
N PHE A 131 -5.15 -1.25 7.91
CA PHE A 131 -6.35 -0.50 8.31
C PHE A 131 -6.67 -0.64 9.80
N LYS A 132 -6.41 -1.80 10.41
CA LYS A 132 -6.52 -1.95 11.88
C LYS A 132 -5.52 -1.10 12.68
N ALA A 133 -4.43 -0.69 12.10
CA ALA A 133 -3.41 0.13 12.76
C ALA A 133 -3.67 1.64 12.64
N LEU A 134 -4.59 2.06 11.76
CA LEU A 134 -4.95 3.45 11.47
C LEU A 134 -6.00 3.98 12.45
N LYS A 135 -5.98 5.29 12.65
CA LYS A 135 -7.00 6.05 13.39
C LYS A 135 -7.71 7.08 12.49
N ALA A 136 -6.97 7.67 11.56
CA ALA A 136 -7.52 8.59 10.57
C ALA A 136 -8.35 7.84 9.53
N PRO A 137 -9.38 8.47 8.93
CA PRO A 137 -10.10 7.91 7.80
C PRO A 137 -9.15 7.49 6.69
N ALA A 138 -9.43 6.34 6.09
CA ALA A 138 -8.50 5.77 5.13
C ALA A 138 -9.17 5.19 3.89
N VAL A 139 -8.53 5.41 2.75
CA VAL A 139 -8.97 4.96 1.42
C VAL A 139 -8.06 3.83 0.94
N LEU A 140 -8.64 2.74 0.43
CA LEU A 140 -7.90 1.74 -0.34
C LEU A 140 -8.04 2.02 -1.82
N HIS A 141 -6.90 2.25 -2.49
CA HIS A 141 -6.85 2.43 -3.94
C HIS A 141 -6.16 1.27 -4.63
N ILE A 142 -6.82 0.67 -5.62
CA ILE A 142 -6.24 -0.34 -6.51
C ILE A 142 -6.52 0.05 -7.96
N CYS A 143 -5.46 0.16 -8.77
CA CYS A 143 -5.55 0.39 -10.20
C CYS A 143 -5.92 -0.89 -10.97
N GLY A 144 -6.39 -0.71 -12.19
CA GLY A 144 -6.74 -1.81 -13.09
C GLY A 144 -8.09 -2.43 -12.81
N GLY A 145 -8.31 -3.65 -13.30
CA GLY A 145 -9.56 -4.38 -13.08
C GLY A 145 -9.63 -4.93 -11.66
N THR A 146 -10.65 -4.56 -10.89
CA THR A 146 -10.85 -5.03 -9.51
C THR A 146 -12.23 -5.62 -9.26
N ASP A 147 -13.14 -5.62 -10.22
CA ASP A 147 -14.54 -6.09 -10.06
C ASP A 147 -14.64 -7.44 -9.30
N MET A 148 -13.71 -8.37 -9.58
CA MET A 148 -13.70 -9.70 -8.96
C MET A 148 -13.18 -9.73 -7.51
N ILE A 149 -12.49 -8.67 -7.05
CA ILE A 149 -11.91 -8.59 -5.71
C ILE A 149 -12.56 -7.50 -4.85
N VAL A 150 -13.51 -6.74 -5.38
CA VAL A 150 -14.24 -5.71 -4.61
C VAL A 150 -14.80 -6.24 -3.29
N PRO A 151 -15.43 -7.44 -3.20
CA PRO A 151 -15.88 -7.99 -1.93
C PRO A 151 -14.74 -8.13 -0.91
N LEU A 152 -13.58 -8.62 -1.38
CA LEU A 152 -12.39 -8.78 -0.52
C LEU A 152 -11.80 -7.43 -0.10
N MET A 153 -11.82 -6.43 -0.98
CA MET A 153 -11.39 -5.07 -0.66
C MET A 153 -12.29 -4.45 0.42
N ASN A 154 -13.60 -4.64 0.30
CA ASN A 154 -14.58 -4.15 1.27
C ASN A 154 -14.37 -4.76 2.68
N GLU A 155 -13.98 -6.03 2.74
CA GLU A 155 -13.66 -6.73 3.99
C GLU A 155 -12.36 -6.24 4.67
N CYS A 156 -11.54 -5.41 4.00
CA CYS A 156 -10.27 -4.96 4.56
C CYS A 156 -10.40 -3.88 5.64
N GLY A 157 -11.56 -3.23 5.76
CA GLY A 157 -11.82 -2.21 6.79
C GLY A 157 -11.38 -0.79 6.40
N ALA A 158 -11.26 -0.50 5.10
CA ALA A 158 -11.11 0.88 4.60
C ALA A 158 -12.44 1.64 4.72
N ASP A 159 -12.38 2.95 4.99
CA ASP A 159 -13.57 3.82 5.04
C ASP A 159 -14.10 4.15 3.65
N ALA A 160 -13.25 4.07 2.64
CA ALA A 160 -13.64 4.25 1.24
C ALA A 160 -12.75 3.41 0.30
N LEU A 161 -13.34 3.06 -0.86
CA LEU A 161 -12.65 2.36 -1.93
C LEU A 161 -12.51 3.29 -3.14
N SER A 162 -11.33 3.32 -3.74
CA SER A 162 -11.03 4.08 -4.95
C SER A 162 -10.65 3.13 -6.09
N PHE A 163 -11.29 3.30 -7.23
CA PHE A 163 -11.21 2.40 -8.39
C PHE A 163 -10.69 3.10 -9.64
N ASP A 164 -10.09 2.31 -10.52
CA ASP A 164 -9.76 2.68 -11.88
C ASP A 164 -11.02 2.64 -12.79
N GLN A 165 -11.01 3.38 -13.89
CA GLN A 165 -12.10 3.42 -14.89
C GLN A 165 -12.42 2.06 -15.52
N LYS A 166 -11.58 1.05 -15.34
CA LYS A 166 -11.81 -0.32 -15.83
C LYS A 166 -12.90 -1.07 -15.05
N ASN A 167 -13.39 -0.50 -13.97
CA ASN A 167 -14.34 -1.15 -13.07
C ASN A 167 -15.78 -0.71 -13.32
N THR A 168 -16.73 -1.59 -13.02
CA THR A 168 -18.16 -1.36 -13.20
C THR A 168 -18.77 -0.86 -11.89
N LEU A 169 -18.88 0.45 -11.70
CA LEU A 169 -19.36 1.05 -10.45
C LEU A 169 -20.76 0.59 -10.02
N THR A 170 -21.65 0.28 -10.95
CA THR A 170 -22.98 -0.27 -10.63
C THR A 170 -22.86 -1.62 -9.91
N LYS A 171 -22.00 -2.51 -10.38
CA LYS A 171 -21.72 -3.79 -9.72
C LYS A 171 -21.02 -3.60 -8.38
N THR A 172 -20.10 -2.65 -8.30
CA THR A 172 -19.42 -2.32 -7.06
C THR A 172 -20.41 -1.92 -5.97
N ARG A 173 -21.41 -1.05 -6.29
CA ARG A 173 -22.43 -0.59 -5.35
C ARG A 173 -23.39 -1.69 -4.85
N GLU A 174 -23.45 -2.84 -5.49
CA GLU A 174 -24.24 -4.00 -5.02
C GLU A 174 -23.51 -4.77 -3.92
N VAL A 175 -22.22 -4.52 -3.73
CA VAL A 175 -21.32 -5.30 -2.86
C VAL A 175 -20.78 -4.48 -1.67
N VAL A 176 -20.76 -3.14 -1.82
CA VAL A 176 -20.19 -2.20 -0.84
C VAL A 176 -21.26 -1.42 -0.10
#